data_196691f799d59dd8fdfeb2311b4d1bed
#
_entry.id   196691f799d59dd8fdfeb2311b4d1bed
#
_cell.length_a   1.000
_cell.length_b   1.000
_cell.length_c   1.000
_cell.angle_alpha   90.00
_cell.angle_beta   90.00
_cell.angle_gamma   90.00
#
_symmetry.space_group_name_H-M   'P 1'
#
loop_
_entity.id
_entity.type
_entity.pdbx_description
1 polymer ?
#
loop_
_entity_poly.entity_id
_entity_poly.type
_entity_poly.pdbx_seq_one_letter_code
_entity_poly.pdbx_strand_id
1 'polypeptide(L)'
;MAFEGLSEKLQGALRKMTGRGRLNEQAVKEGMREVRMALLEADVNYAVAKDFIRKVTDRCVGQDVLSSLTPGQQVIKIVNEEMTELMGSTNARLNWSSSIPSIIMLCGLQGAGKTTMCGKLAGWLTKQGKKPMLAACDIYRPAAIKQLQVVGSQVNVPVFEKGTQDPVKTAKEAIEYARYYQKDVLIIDTAGRLHIDEELMDELLRIKEAVHPSEILLTVDAMTGQDAVNVAKAFDEKLDVTGVILTKLDGDTRGGAALSIKAVTGKPIKFSGTGEKLTDIEPFHPDRMASRILGMGDVLTLIDKAAEAFDEKDAEKFARKGMSNKLTLEDFLDQMQSMKKMGGIRSMLKMLPGVRINEDDIDENALKKPEAIIRSMTPAERRDPSLLNASRRKRIAAGSGTTVQDVNQLMRQFEQTQQMMKQMMGMKGKMKGRLGKMKLPGM
;
A
#
# COMPACT_ATOMS: atom_id res chain seq x y z
N MET A 1 -9.32 9.40 -1.15
CA MET A 1 -8.06 8.63 -1.46
C MET A 1 -6.88 9.31 -0.79
N ALA A 2 -5.83 8.54 -0.45
CA ALA A 2 -4.58 9.15 0.01
C ALA A 2 -4.09 10.20 -1.01
N PHE A 3 -3.73 11.38 -0.50
CA PHE A 3 -3.17 12.50 -1.27
C PHE A 3 -4.06 13.11 -2.37
N GLU A 4 -5.35 12.86 -2.40
CA GLU A 4 -6.24 13.30 -3.49
C GLU A 4 -6.22 14.82 -3.69
N GLY A 5 -6.34 15.58 -2.61
CA GLY A 5 -6.32 17.04 -2.66
C GLY A 5 -4.99 17.62 -3.17
N LEU A 6 -3.86 17.04 -2.73
CA LEU A 6 -2.53 17.43 -3.20
C LEU A 6 -2.34 17.03 -4.67
N SER A 7 -2.74 15.81 -5.02
CA SER A 7 -2.60 15.26 -6.38
C SER A 7 -3.32 16.11 -7.41
N GLU A 8 -4.58 16.48 -7.16
CA GLU A 8 -5.36 17.33 -8.07
C GLU A 8 -4.71 18.69 -8.32
N LYS A 9 -4.26 19.35 -7.25
CA LYS A 9 -3.61 20.66 -7.34
C LYS A 9 -2.29 20.61 -8.09
N LEU A 10 -1.45 19.62 -7.78
CA LEU A 10 -0.17 19.44 -8.47
C LEU A 10 -0.34 19.10 -9.94
N GLN A 11 -1.27 18.18 -10.27
CA GLN A 11 -1.59 17.89 -11.67
C GLN A 11 -2.12 19.11 -12.41
N GLY A 12 -2.96 19.92 -11.76
CA GLY A 12 -3.47 21.18 -12.33
C GLY A 12 -2.34 22.14 -12.68
N ALA A 13 -1.42 22.37 -11.73
CA ALA A 13 -0.25 23.24 -11.93
C ALA A 13 0.67 22.71 -13.04
N LEU A 14 1.00 21.42 -13.01
CA LEU A 14 1.87 20.79 -13.99
C LEU A 14 1.25 20.77 -15.40
N ARG A 15 -0.06 20.53 -15.54
CA ARG A 15 -0.74 20.58 -16.85
C ARG A 15 -0.68 21.95 -17.49
N LYS A 16 -0.84 23.03 -16.71
CA LYS A 16 -0.72 24.39 -17.24
C LYS A 16 0.68 24.67 -17.82
N MET A 17 1.72 24.07 -17.24
CA MET A 17 3.08 24.18 -17.75
C MET A 17 3.30 23.31 -18.99
N THR A 18 2.81 22.06 -18.99
CA THR A 18 3.03 21.10 -20.09
C THR A 18 2.21 21.42 -21.33
N GLY A 19 1.07 22.08 -21.19
CA GLY A 19 0.22 22.50 -22.32
C GLY A 19 0.79 23.65 -23.16
N ARG A 20 1.85 24.31 -22.72
CA ARG A 20 2.56 25.35 -23.48
C ARG A 20 3.64 24.70 -24.32
N GLY A 21 3.54 24.77 -25.64
CA GLY A 21 4.45 24.10 -26.60
C GLY A 21 5.92 24.47 -26.48
N ARG A 22 6.26 25.61 -25.85
CA ARG A 22 7.63 26.02 -25.47
C ARG A 22 7.62 26.47 -24.01
N LEU A 23 8.52 25.92 -23.21
CA LEU A 23 8.78 26.39 -21.85
C LEU A 23 9.91 27.42 -21.88
N ASN A 24 9.67 28.54 -21.17
CA ASN A 24 10.71 29.52 -20.87
C ASN A 24 10.88 29.60 -19.33
N GLU A 25 11.96 30.23 -18.90
CA GLU A 25 12.28 30.36 -17.47
C GLU A 25 11.16 31.01 -16.67
N GLN A 26 10.46 31.99 -17.23
CA GLN A 26 9.34 32.67 -16.56
C GLN A 26 8.16 31.74 -16.37
N ALA A 27 7.79 30.93 -17.38
CA ALA A 27 6.71 29.95 -17.29
C ALA A 27 7.02 28.85 -16.25
N VAL A 28 8.29 28.42 -16.13
CA VAL A 28 8.75 27.51 -15.08
C VAL A 28 8.56 28.14 -13.70
N LYS A 29 9.02 29.37 -13.50
CA LYS A 29 8.88 30.08 -12.22
C LYS A 29 7.43 30.29 -11.80
N GLU A 30 6.56 30.66 -12.75
CA GLU A 30 5.11 30.79 -12.51
C GLU A 30 4.48 29.44 -12.10
N GLY A 31 4.77 28.37 -12.83
CA GLY A 31 4.25 27.04 -12.51
C GLY A 31 4.77 26.51 -11.18
N MET A 32 6.04 26.75 -10.86
CA MET A 32 6.61 26.35 -9.57
C MET A 32 6.03 27.15 -8.40
N ARG A 33 5.53 28.38 -8.65
CA ARG A 33 4.78 29.12 -7.64
C ARG A 33 3.45 28.46 -7.33
N GLU A 34 2.71 27.97 -8.34
CA GLU A 34 1.48 27.19 -8.12
C GLU A 34 1.77 25.88 -7.39
N VAL A 35 2.83 25.14 -7.78
CA VAL A 35 3.26 23.93 -7.09
C VAL A 35 3.59 24.21 -5.61
N ARG A 36 4.29 25.30 -5.32
CA ARG A 36 4.58 25.73 -3.94
C ARG A 36 3.29 25.97 -3.14
N MET A 37 2.31 26.67 -3.72
CA MET A 37 1.04 26.89 -3.03
C MET A 37 0.31 25.59 -2.76
N ALA A 38 0.29 24.66 -3.71
CA ALA A 38 -0.30 23.33 -3.51
C ALA A 38 0.36 22.54 -2.37
N LEU A 39 1.69 22.59 -2.25
CA LEU A 39 2.42 21.95 -1.16
C LEU A 39 2.11 22.59 0.20
N LEU A 40 2.03 23.92 0.28
CA LEU A 40 1.70 24.63 1.53
C LEU A 40 0.25 24.37 1.97
N GLU A 41 -0.70 24.36 1.04
CA GLU A 41 -2.10 24.01 1.31
C GLU A 41 -2.28 22.54 1.72
N ALA A 42 -1.33 21.68 1.32
CA ALA A 42 -1.25 20.30 1.74
C ALA A 42 -0.51 20.11 3.09
N ASP A 43 -0.28 21.16 3.85
CA ASP A 43 0.44 21.12 5.13
C ASP A 43 1.89 20.60 5.02
N VAL A 44 2.56 20.79 3.90
CA VAL A 44 4.00 20.51 3.80
C VAL A 44 4.77 21.58 4.57
N ASN A 45 5.79 21.19 5.31
CA ASN A 45 6.64 22.11 6.05
C ASN A 45 7.21 23.21 5.14
N TYR A 46 7.13 24.47 5.59
CA TYR A 46 7.52 25.62 4.79
C TYR A 46 8.96 25.57 4.27
N ALA A 47 9.91 25.19 5.14
CA ALA A 47 11.32 25.10 4.75
C ALA A 47 11.54 23.99 3.71
N VAL A 48 10.84 22.86 3.90
CA VAL A 48 10.86 21.71 2.98
C VAL A 48 10.27 22.10 1.63
N ALA A 49 9.09 22.73 1.60
CA ALA A 49 8.48 23.21 0.37
C ALA A 49 9.37 24.23 -0.38
N LYS A 50 10.00 25.16 0.36
CA LYS A 50 10.90 26.16 -0.21
C LYS A 50 12.13 25.52 -0.85
N ASP A 51 12.77 24.57 -0.17
CA ASP A 51 13.97 23.89 -0.68
C ASP A 51 13.63 23.02 -1.91
N PHE A 52 12.54 22.27 -1.83
CA PHE A 52 12.02 21.49 -2.95
C PHE A 52 11.78 22.34 -4.20
N ILE A 53 11.06 23.46 -4.06
CA ILE A 53 10.78 24.37 -5.20
C ILE A 53 12.09 24.95 -5.77
N ARG A 54 13.06 25.31 -4.92
CA ARG A 54 14.35 25.77 -5.37
C ARG A 54 15.05 24.72 -6.22
N LYS A 55 15.22 23.49 -5.70
CA LYS A 55 15.87 22.38 -6.41
C LYS A 55 15.20 22.06 -7.75
N VAL A 56 13.87 21.92 -7.75
CA VAL A 56 13.12 21.66 -8.98
C VAL A 56 13.28 22.80 -9.98
N THR A 57 13.18 24.08 -9.54
CA THR A 57 13.33 25.24 -10.42
C THR A 57 14.71 25.27 -11.05
N ASP A 58 15.76 25.11 -10.25
CA ASP A 58 17.15 25.13 -10.73
C ASP A 58 17.38 24.05 -11.80
N ARG A 59 16.85 22.86 -11.61
CA ARG A 59 16.93 21.76 -12.59
C ARG A 59 16.10 22.03 -13.84
N CYS A 60 14.90 22.62 -13.70
CA CYS A 60 13.99 22.88 -14.82
C CYS A 60 14.43 24.06 -15.72
N VAL A 61 15.18 25.00 -15.17
CA VAL A 61 15.68 26.17 -15.93
C VAL A 61 16.95 25.85 -16.73
N GLY A 62 17.55 24.67 -16.54
CA GLY A 62 18.70 24.21 -17.33
C GLY A 62 18.41 24.21 -18.83
N GLN A 63 19.42 24.58 -19.64
CA GLN A 63 19.27 24.68 -21.12
C GLN A 63 18.80 23.35 -21.74
N ASP A 64 19.25 22.21 -21.22
CA ASP A 64 18.89 20.88 -21.71
C ASP A 64 17.37 20.60 -21.59
N VAL A 65 16.72 21.13 -20.57
CA VAL A 65 15.26 20.99 -20.37
C VAL A 65 14.51 21.96 -21.28
N LEU A 66 14.90 23.22 -21.32
CA LEU A 66 14.21 24.25 -22.10
C LEU A 66 14.35 24.04 -23.61
N SER A 67 15.44 23.45 -24.07
CA SER A 67 15.69 23.11 -25.48
C SER A 67 15.16 21.73 -25.89
N SER A 68 14.65 20.92 -24.95
CA SER A 68 14.10 19.60 -25.24
C SER A 68 12.88 19.66 -26.15
N LEU A 69 12.68 18.62 -26.98
CA LEU A 69 11.47 18.44 -27.77
C LEU A 69 10.21 18.21 -26.90
N THR A 70 10.38 17.76 -25.66
CA THR A 70 9.30 17.47 -24.69
C THR A 70 9.57 18.12 -23.32
N PRO A 71 9.71 19.46 -23.24
CA PRO A 71 10.13 20.12 -21.99
C PRO A 71 9.15 19.92 -20.85
N GLY A 72 7.84 19.85 -21.13
CA GLY A 72 6.83 19.56 -20.11
C GLY A 72 6.97 18.19 -19.47
N GLN A 73 7.31 17.15 -20.25
CA GLN A 73 7.57 15.81 -19.70
C GLN A 73 8.83 15.77 -18.85
N GLN A 74 9.87 16.53 -19.24
CA GLN A 74 11.09 16.66 -18.45
C GLN A 74 10.81 17.30 -17.08
N VAL A 75 9.98 18.34 -17.04
CA VAL A 75 9.57 18.96 -15.77
C VAL A 75 8.85 17.96 -14.86
N ILE A 76 7.88 17.18 -15.38
CA ILE A 76 7.18 16.15 -14.59
C ILE A 76 8.18 15.12 -14.06
N LYS A 77 9.12 14.68 -14.87
CA LYS A 77 10.18 13.74 -14.47
C LYS A 77 11.02 14.31 -13.32
N ILE A 78 11.48 15.55 -13.44
CA ILE A 78 12.26 16.23 -12.40
C ILE A 78 11.48 16.35 -11.10
N VAL A 79 10.21 16.75 -11.17
CA VAL A 79 9.32 16.84 -9.99
C VAL A 79 9.17 15.48 -9.33
N ASN A 80 9.00 14.40 -10.10
CA ASN A 80 8.88 13.04 -9.56
C ASN A 80 10.17 12.57 -8.89
N GLU A 81 11.32 12.83 -9.48
CA GLU A 81 12.62 12.47 -8.91
C GLU A 81 12.89 13.22 -7.60
N GLU A 82 12.67 14.55 -7.58
CA GLU A 82 12.86 15.35 -6.37
C GLU A 82 11.86 15.00 -5.26
N MET A 83 10.61 14.66 -5.61
CA MET A 83 9.63 14.14 -4.64
C MET A 83 10.05 12.80 -4.04
N THR A 84 10.56 11.91 -4.88
CA THR A 84 11.07 10.60 -4.45
C THR A 84 12.25 10.78 -3.50
N GLU A 85 13.18 11.67 -3.82
CA GLU A 85 14.35 11.99 -2.98
C GLU A 85 13.91 12.59 -1.63
N LEU A 86 12.95 13.51 -1.67
CA LEU A 86 12.38 14.14 -0.48
C LEU A 86 11.81 13.13 0.52
N MET A 87 11.16 12.07 0.02
CA MET A 87 10.58 11.02 0.85
C MET A 87 11.56 9.90 1.24
N GLY A 88 12.78 9.89 0.68
CA GLY A 88 13.82 8.94 1.10
C GLY A 88 14.45 8.09 0.01
N SER A 89 14.21 8.38 -1.28
CA SER A 89 14.77 7.72 -2.48
C SER A 89 14.40 6.25 -2.63
N THR A 90 14.66 5.41 -1.62
CA THR A 90 14.42 3.97 -1.65
C THR A 90 13.68 3.49 -0.41
N ASN A 91 13.04 2.32 -0.52
CA ASN A 91 12.42 1.67 0.64
C ASN A 91 13.47 1.34 1.72
N ALA A 92 13.22 1.78 2.95
CA ALA A 92 14.05 1.49 4.11
C ALA A 92 13.57 0.20 4.79
N ARG A 93 14.44 -0.81 4.82
CA ARG A 93 14.16 -2.11 5.46
C ARG A 93 14.25 -2.03 6.98
N LEU A 94 13.67 -3.03 7.66
CA LEU A 94 13.85 -3.21 9.10
C LEU A 94 15.31 -3.60 9.42
N ASN A 95 15.82 -3.08 10.53
CA ASN A 95 17.12 -3.48 11.07
C ASN A 95 16.94 -4.76 11.92
N TRP A 96 17.67 -5.78 11.58
CA TRP A 96 17.62 -7.05 12.29
C TRP A 96 18.80 -7.17 13.27
N SER A 97 18.53 -7.72 14.46
CA SER A 97 19.58 -8.06 15.40
C SER A 97 20.28 -9.36 14.99
N SER A 98 21.56 -9.49 15.31
CA SER A 98 22.29 -10.77 15.24
C SER A 98 21.84 -11.76 16.31
N SER A 99 21.24 -11.26 17.40
CA SER A 99 20.68 -12.08 18.49
C SER A 99 19.17 -12.28 18.30
N ILE A 100 18.66 -13.43 18.74
CA ILE A 100 17.23 -13.75 18.72
C ILE A 100 16.64 -13.57 20.12
N PRO A 101 15.46 -12.91 20.25
CA PRO A 101 14.68 -12.28 19.19
C PRO A 101 15.22 -10.91 18.76
N SER A 102 14.98 -10.51 17.51
CA SER A 102 15.06 -9.11 17.12
C SER A 102 13.93 -8.33 17.79
N ILE A 103 14.25 -7.22 18.44
CA ILE A 103 13.28 -6.45 19.24
C ILE A 103 12.90 -5.21 18.47
N ILE A 104 11.59 -5.06 18.24
CA ILE A 104 10.98 -3.89 17.59
C ILE A 104 10.10 -3.18 18.63
N MET A 105 10.43 -1.96 18.96
CA MET A 105 9.67 -1.13 19.91
C MET A 105 8.81 -0.13 19.12
N LEU A 106 7.48 -0.17 19.31
CA LEU A 106 6.58 0.83 18.74
C LEU A 106 6.29 1.91 19.79
N CYS A 107 6.52 3.16 19.41
CA CYS A 107 6.22 4.33 20.23
C CYS A 107 5.34 5.34 19.47
N GLY A 108 4.86 6.37 20.13
CA GLY A 108 4.02 7.43 19.56
C GLY A 108 2.88 7.86 20.48
N LEU A 109 2.14 8.89 20.08
CA LEU A 109 1.04 9.45 20.88
C LEU A 109 -0.17 8.50 20.94
N GLN A 110 -1.07 8.80 21.86
CA GLN A 110 -2.36 8.12 21.96
C GLN A 110 -3.18 8.36 20.68
N GLY A 111 -3.85 7.33 20.18
CA GLY A 111 -4.64 7.42 18.95
C GLY A 111 -3.86 7.35 17.65
N ALA A 112 -2.51 7.33 17.69
CA ALA A 112 -1.67 7.16 16.51
C ALA A 112 -1.73 5.74 15.88
N GLY A 113 -2.40 4.79 16.54
CA GLY A 113 -2.62 3.45 15.98
C GLY A 113 -1.55 2.42 16.32
N LYS A 114 -0.71 2.63 17.37
CA LYS A 114 0.37 1.71 17.77
C LYS A 114 -0.08 0.25 17.89
N THR A 115 -1.05 -0.02 18.75
CA THR A 115 -1.56 -1.37 19.02
C THR A 115 -2.04 -2.08 17.74
N THR A 116 -2.75 -1.35 16.88
CA THR A 116 -3.19 -1.88 15.59
C THR A 116 -1.99 -2.17 14.68
N MET A 117 -1.00 -1.27 14.66
CA MET A 117 0.22 -1.45 13.86
C MET A 117 1.10 -2.59 14.38
N CYS A 118 1.13 -2.85 15.69
CA CYS A 118 1.77 -4.06 16.22
C CYS A 118 1.21 -5.34 15.58
N GLY A 119 -0.11 -5.45 15.51
CA GLY A 119 -0.76 -6.60 14.87
C GLY A 119 -0.57 -6.66 13.36
N LYS A 120 -0.69 -5.51 12.68
CA LYS A 120 -0.44 -5.44 11.23
C LYS A 120 0.98 -5.86 10.89
N LEU A 121 1.97 -5.32 11.61
CA LEU A 121 3.38 -5.65 11.41
C LEU A 121 3.66 -7.13 11.73
N ALA A 122 3.09 -7.66 12.81
CA ALA A 122 3.21 -9.07 13.17
C ALA A 122 2.63 -9.99 12.07
N GLY A 123 1.43 -9.68 11.57
CA GLY A 123 0.82 -10.41 10.46
C GLY A 123 1.64 -10.34 9.16
N TRP A 124 2.21 -9.18 8.85
CA TRP A 124 3.09 -9.00 7.70
C TRP A 124 4.38 -9.82 7.84
N LEU A 125 5.00 -9.83 9.04
CA LEU A 125 6.19 -10.62 9.33
C LEU A 125 5.91 -12.13 9.26
N THR A 126 4.76 -12.57 9.75
CA THR A 126 4.33 -13.99 9.66
C THR A 126 4.23 -14.45 8.21
N LYS A 127 3.70 -13.62 7.31
CA LYS A 127 3.66 -13.93 5.87
C LYS A 127 5.05 -14.07 5.26
N GLN A 128 6.06 -13.44 5.85
CA GLN A 128 7.47 -13.57 5.44
C GLN A 128 8.21 -14.75 6.11
N GLY A 129 7.48 -15.62 6.78
CA GLY A 129 8.04 -16.80 7.43
C GLY A 129 8.71 -16.52 8.78
N LYS A 130 8.54 -15.32 9.36
CA LYS A 130 9.00 -14.98 10.71
C LYS A 130 8.05 -15.51 11.77
N LYS A 131 8.55 -15.70 12.98
CA LYS A 131 7.78 -16.15 14.16
C LYS A 131 7.67 -15.00 15.18
N PRO A 132 6.82 -13.99 14.94
CA PRO A 132 6.70 -12.85 15.84
C PRO A 132 5.95 -13.21 17.12
N MET A 133 6.18 -12.40 18.15
CA MET A 133 5.43 -12.32 19.39
C MET A 133 5.18 -10.85 19.73
N LEU A 134 4.03 -10.56 20.33
CA LEU A 134 3.69 -9.22 20.82
C LEU A 134 3.92 -9.16 22.34
N ALA A 135 4.33 -8.00 22.86
CA ALA A 135 4.40 -7.72 24.30
C ALA A 135 3.57 -6.48 24.64
N ALA A 136 2.66 -6.62 25.64
CA ALA A 136 1.79 -5.56 26.08
C ALA A 136 2.47 -4.74 27.19
N CYS A 137 3.01 -3.57 26.82
CA CYS A 137 3.62 -2.62 27.76
C CYS A 137 2.78 -1.32 27.94
N ASP A 138 1.61 -1.19 27.29
CA ASP A 138 0.62 -0.14 27.61
C ASP A 138 -0.27 -0.63 28.77
N ILE A 139 0.24 -0.41 29.98
CA ILE A 139 -0.42 -0.89 31.23
C ILE A 139 -1.41 0.12 31.80
N TYR A 140 -1.38 1.37 31.36
CA TYR A 140 -2.21 2.45 31.93
C TYR A 140 -3.65 2.40 31.42
N ARG A 141 -3.88 1.71 30.31
CA ARG A 141 -5.20 1.52 29.71
C ARG A 141 -5.58 0.04 29.75
N PRO A 142 -6.44 -0.37 30.71
CA PRO A 142 -6.84 -1.80 30.82
C PRO A 142 -7.37 -2.39 29.51
N ALA A 143 -8.04 -1.57 28.70
CA ALA A 143 -8.52 -1.97 27.38
C ALA A 143 -7.40 -2.22 26.35
N ALA A 144 -6.21 -1.61 26.51
CA ALA A 144 -5.12 -1.73 25.54
C ALA A 144 -4.53 -3.15 25.52
N ILE A 145 -4.32 -3.76 26.68
CA ILE A 145 -3.84 -5.15 26.79
C ILE A 145 -4.84 -6.09 26.08
N LYS A 146 -6.12 -5.94 26.39
CA LYS A 146 -7.19 -6.75 25.76
C LYS A 146 -7.27 -6.49 24.27
N GLN A 147 -7.11 -5.25 23.84
CA GLN A 147 -7.06 -4.88 22.42
C GLN A 147 -5.90 -5.58 21.71
N LEU A 148 -4.69 -5.56 22.30
CA LEU A 148 -3.53 -6.23 21.72
C LEU A 148 -3.74 -7.75 21.65
N GLN A 149 -4.36 -8.36 22.66
CA GLN A 149 -4.72 -9.80 22.66
C GLN A 149 -5.69 -10.13 21.52
N VAL A 150 -6.73 -9.30 21.30
CA VAL A 150 -7.69 -9.48 20.20
C VAL A 150 -6.97 -9.37 18.85
N VAL A 151 -6.18 -8.34 18.67
CA VAL A 151 -5.42 -8.12 17.44
C VAL A 151 -4.43 -9.27 17.20
N GLY A 152 -3.70 -9.70 18.24
CA GLY A 152 -2.77 -10.84 18.15
C GLY A 152 -3.47 -12.14 17.75
N SER A 153 -4.65 -12.42 18.34
CA SER A 153 -5.45 -13.61 17.99
C SER A 153 -5.92 -13.60 16.54
N GLN A 154 -6.32 -12.45 16.00
CA GLN A 154 -6.75 -12.31 14.61
C GLN A 154 -5.64 -12.60 13.59
N VAL A 155 -4.38 -12.37 13.95
CA VAL A 155 -3.21 -12.67 13.11
C VAL A 155 -2.48 -13.95 13.51
N ASN A 156 -3.03 -14.73 14.47
CA ASN A 156 -2.44 -15.95 15.03
C ASN A 156 -1.03 -15.73 15.63
N VAL A 157 -0.82 -14.59 16.30
CA VAL A 157 0.43 -14.23 16.96
C VAL A 157 0.22 -14.18 18.47
N PRO A 158 1.05 -14.88 19.27
CA PRO A 158 0.93 -14.87 20.73
C PRO A 158 1.26 -13.50 21.30
N VAL A 159 0.55 -13.14 22.37
CA VAL A 159 0.75 -11.91 23.14
C VAL A 159 1.24 -12.26 24.54
N PHE A 160 2.38 -11.68 24.93
CA PHE A 160 2.87 -11.72 26.28
C PHE A 160 2.32 -10.52 27.07
N GLU A 161 1.76 -10.79 28.24
CA GLU A 161 1.23 -9.74 29.13
C GLU A 161 1.41 -10.13 30.61
N LYS A 162 1.44 -9.14 31.47
CA LYS A 162 1.57 -9.29 32.94
C LYS A 162 0.64 -8.30 33.68
N GLY A 163 -0.48 -7.97 33.07
CA GLY A 163 -1.43 -7.01 33.66
C GLY A 163 -0.79 -5.64 33.88
N THR A 164 -0.88 -5.13 35.09
CA THR A 164 -0.37 -3.79 35.49
C THR A 164 1.06 -3.80 36.02
N GLN A 165 1.84 -4.86 35.73
CA GLN A 165 3.26 -4.91 36.10
C GLN A 165 4.03 -3.80 35.37
N ASP A 166 5.07 -3.26 36.03
CA ASP A 166 5.99 -2.28 35.42
C ASP A 166 6.38 -2.66 33.99
N PRO A 167 6.24 -1.73 33.02
CA PRO A 167 6.44 -2.02 31.60
C PRO A 167 7.87 -2.43 31.26
N VAL A 168 8.88 -1.91 31.99
CA VAL A 168 10.29 -2.29 31.82
C VAL A 168 10.50 -3.75 32.21
N LYS A 169 9.91 -4.15 33.34
CA LYS A 169 10.00 -5.55 33.80
C LYS A 169 9.26 -6.48 32.85
N THR A 170 8.06 -6.08 32.41
CA THR A 170 7.26 -6.83 31.43
C THR A 170 8.02 -7.04 30.12
N ALA A 171 8.69 -6.00 29.61
CA ALA A 171 9.49 -6.08 28.39
C ALA A 171 10.68 -7.04 28.54
N LYS A 172 11.38 -7.02 29.67
CA LYS A 172 12.48 -7.98 29.96
C LYS A 172 12.00 -9.43 30.01
N GLU A 173 10.91 -9.67 30.74
CA GLU A 173 10.33 -11.04 30.84
C GLU A 173 9.80 -11.51 29.47
N ALA A 174 9.29 -10.60 28.64
CA ALA A 174 8.87 -10.93 27.27
C ALA A 174 10.03 -11.42 26.39
N ILE A 175 11.24 -10.87 26.57
CA ILE A 175 12.44 -11.35 25.85
C ILE A 175 12.76 -12.79 26.24
N GLU A 176 12.77 -13.09 27.54
CA GLU A 176 13.05 -14.46 28.01
C GLU A 176 11.98 -15.44 27.54
N TYR A 177 10.73 -15.02 27.59
CA TYR A 177 9.63 -15.83 27.08
C TYR A 177 9.73 -16.06 25.56
N ALA A 178 10.08 -15.02 24.79
CA ALA A 178 10.30 -15.14 23.34
C ALA A 178 11.45 -16.12 23.01
N ARG A 179 12.55 -16.09 23.77
CA ARG A 179 13.66 -17.03 23.64
C ARG A 179 13.23 -18.46 23.93
N TYR A 180 12.52 -18.66 25.03
CA TYR A 180 12.05 -19.98 25.42
C TYR A 180 11.13 -20.61 24.36
N TYR A 181 10.23 -19.83 23.77
CA TYR A 181 9.31 -20.29 22.72
C TYR A 181 9.86 -20.13 21.30
N GLN A 182 11.16 -19.92 21.16
CA GLN A 182 11.86 -19.82 19.86
C GLN A 182 11.19 -18.81 18.89
N LYS A 183 10.81 -17.65 19.42
CA LYS A 183 10.32 -16.53 18.62
C LYS A 183 11.51 -15.73 18.10
N ASP A 184 11.49 -15.40 16.81
CA ASP A 184 12.60 -14.68 16.17
C ASP A 184 12.39 -13.15 16.19
N VAL A 185 11.17 -12.69 16.44
CA VAL A 185 10.84 -11.26 16.56
C VAL A 185 9.95 -11.01 17.78
N LEU A 186 10.30 -9.98 18.55
CA LEU A 186 9.49 -9.45 19.64
C LEU A 186 9.07 -8.02 19.30
N ILE A 187 7.76 -7.76 19.22
CA ILE A 187 7.20 -6.43 18.98
C ILE A 187 6.61 -5.93 20.30
N ILE A 188 7.12 -4.81 20.80
CA ILE A 188 6.70 -4.20 22.05
C ILE A 188 5.73 -3.06 21.75
N ASP A 189 4.47 -3.21 22.23
CA ASP A 189 3.45 -2.15 22.21
C ASP A 189 3.59 -1.30 23.47
N THR A 190 4.07 -0.06 23.33
CA THR A 190 4.30 0.84 24.46
C THR A 190 3.10 1.76 24.70
N ALA A 191 3.04 2.33 25.90
CA ALA A 191 2.05 3.33 26.24
C ALA A 191 2.11 4.54 25.30
N GLY A 192 0.99 5.23 25.17
CA GLY A 192 0.90 6.53 24.51
C GLY A 192 0.05 7.47 25.31
N ARG A 193 0.49 8.72 25.42
CA ARG A 193 -0.28 9.81 26.04
C ARG A 193 -0.79 10.79 24.99
N LEU A 194 -1.72 11.66 25.35
CA LEU A 194 -2.29 12.66 24.44
C LEU A 194 -1.25 13.69 23.99
N HIS A 195 -0.29 13.97 24.85
CA HIS A 195 0.80 14.92 24.60
C HIS A 195 2.14 14.29 24.95
N ILE A 196 3.20 14.88 24.41
CA ILE A 196 4.57 14.54 24.79
C ILE A 196 4.82 15.16 26.16
N ASP A 197 5.06 14.33 27.16
CA ASP A 197 5.45 14.73 28.50
C ASP A 197 6.72 13.98 28.95
N GLU A 198 7.35 14.49 29.99
CA GLU A 198 8.62 13.91 30.50
C GLU A 198 8.43 12.48 30.99
N GLU A 199 7.32 12.17 31.65
CA GLU A 199 7.08 10.83 32.21
C GLU A 199 6.95 9.77 31.11
N LEU A 200 6.28 10.09 30.00
CA LEU A 200 6.20 9.19 28.85
C LEU A 200 7.59 8.95 28.26
N MET A 201 8.35 10.03 28.07
CA MET A 201 9.67 9.94 27.46
C MET A 201 10.66 9.18 28.34
N ASP A 202 10.62 9.38 29.66
CA ASP A 202 11.46 8.66 30.61
C ASP A 202 11.09 7.17 30.67
N GLU A 203 9.80 6.83 30.60
CA GLU A 203 9.38 5.43 30.52
C GLU A 203 9.90 4.76 29.25
N LEU A 204 9.73 5.40 28.10
CA LEU A 204 10.21 4.88 26.82
C LEU A 204 11.74 4.73 26.79
N LEU A 205 12.47 5.69 27.40
CA LEU A 205 13.93 5.59 27.55
C LEU A 205 14.33 4.40 28.42
N ARG A 206 13.68 4.21 29.59
CA ARG A 206 13.93 3.07 30.47
C ARG A 206 13.65 1.73 29.78
N ILE A 207 12.59 1.65 28.98
CA ILE A 207 12.31 0.44 28.16
C ILE A 207 13.44 0.26 27.13
N LYS A 208 13.80 1.29 26.38
CA LYS A 208 14.87 1.26 25.36
C LYS A 208 16.18 0.75 25.97
N GLU A 209 16.60 1.32 27.10
CA GLU A 209 17.84 0.94 27.80
C GLU A 209 17.79 -0.49 28.33
N ALA A 210 16.62 -0.96 28.74
CA ALA A 210 16.43 -2.27 29.33
C ALA A 210 16.45 -3.41 28.31
N VAL A 211 15.97 -3.16 27.07
CA VAL A 211 15.75 -4.21 26.05
C VAL A 211 16.64 -4.04 24.81
N HIS A 212 17.32 -2.91 24.65
CA HIS A 212 18.19 -2.60 23.50
C HIS A 212 17.55 -2.97 22.14
N PRO A 213 16.43 -2.32 21.76
CA PRO A 213 15.73 -2.69 20.55
C PRO A 213 16.60 -2.47 19.31
N SER A 214 16.51 -3.39 18.35
CA SER A 214 17.14 -3.23 17.03
C SER A 214 16.38 -2.23 16.16
N GLU A 215 15.09 -2.02 16.46
CA GLU A 215 14.21 -1.05 15.81
C GLU A 215 13.38 -0.29 16.84
N ILE A 216 13.35 1.03 16.68
CA ILE A 216 12.40 1.92 17.38
C ILE A 216 11.57 2.59 16.30
N LEU A 217 10.32 2.16 16.16
CA LEU A 217 9.40 2.65 15.13
C LEU A 217 8.41 3.62 15.73
N LEU A 218 8.50 4.87 15.33
CA LEU A 218 7.53 5.88 15.71
C LEU A 218 6.27 5.76 14.85
N THR A 219 5.15 5.52 15.49
CA THR A 219 3.84 5.49 14.83
C THR A 219 3.22 6.88 14.86
N VAL A 220 2.89 7.42 13.69
CA VAL A 220 2.37 8.78 13.52
C VAL A 220 1.12 8.76 12.66
N ASP A 221 0.11 9.52 13.07
CA ASP A 221 -1.12 9.73 12.30
C ASP A 221 -0.84 10.73 11.16
N ALA A 222 -0.93 10.28 9.92
CA ALA A 222 -0.67 11.10 8.74
C ALA A 222 -1.65 12.28 8.62
N MET A 223 -2.87 12.15 9.15
CA MET A 223 -3.91 13.19 9.07
C MET A 223 -3.59 14.41 9.93
N THR A 224 -2.66 14.33 10.89
CA THR A 224 -2.31 15.45 11.77
C THR A 224 -1.36 16.47 11.13
N GLY A 225 -0.94 16.25 9.88
CA GLY A 225 -0.17 17.24 9.10
C GLY A 225 1.16 17.62 9.76
N GLN A 226 1.37 18.93 10.05
CA GLN A 226 2.61 19.42 10.67
C GLN A 226 2.80 18.96 12.12
N ASP A 227 1.73 18.67 12.86
CA ASP A 227 1.87 18.12 14.20
C ASP A 227 2.55 16.75 14.18
N ALA A 228 2.30 15.94 13.13
CA ALA A 228 3.02 14.70 12.90
C ALA A 228 4.53 14.90 12.81
N VAL A 229 4.97 15.96 12.14
CA VAL A 229 6.38 16.31 11.96
C VAL A 229 7.00 16.77 13.27
N ASN A 230 6.30 17.60 14.03
CA ASN A 230 6.73 18.08 15.35
C ASN A 230 6.88 16.93 16.34
N VAL A 231 5.90 16.02 16.36
CA VAL A 231 5.95 14.79 17.17
C VAL A 231 7.16 13.93 16.77
N ALA A 232 7.36 13.73 15.47
CA ALA A 232 8.46 12.92 14.96
C ALA A 232 9.83 13.49 15.39
N LYS A 233 9.99 14.82 15.33
CA LYS A 233 11.20 15.49 15.76
C LYS A 233 11.45 15.31 17.26
N ALA A 234 10.45 15.53 18.10
CA ALA A 234 10.58 15.43 19.56
C ALA A 234 10.88 14.00 20.03
N PHE A 235 10.24 12.99 19.41
CA PHE A 235 10.54 11.59 19.71
C PHE A 235 11.95 11.19 19.23
N ASP A 236 12.38 11.69 18.07
CA ASP A 236 13.71 11.41 17.55
C ASP A 236 14.81 12.00 18.44
N GLU A 237 14.68 13.25 18.88
CA GLU A 237 15.64 13.91 19.78
C GLU A 237 15.84 13.15 21.10
N LYS A 238 14.81 12.49 21.62
CA LYS A 238 14.88 11.76 22.90
C LYS A 238 15.22 10.28 22.73
N LEU A 239 14.63 9.62 21.74
CA LEU A 239 14.72 8.17 21.59
C LEU A 239 15.65 7.70 20.46
N ASP A 240 16.12 8.61 19.59
CA ASP A 240 16.86 8.25 18.38
C ASP A 240 16.12 7.15 17.59
N VAL A 241 14.92 7.49 17.10
CA VAL A 241 14.07 6.55 16.39
C VAL A 241 14.76 6.04 15.13
N THR A 242 14.56 4.79 14.77
CA THR A 242 15.18 4.18 13.59
C THR A 242 14.34 4.31 12.33
N GLY A 243 13.06 4.63 12.48
CA GLY A 243 12.12 4.82 11.39
C GLY A 243 10.73 5.20 11.85
N VAL A 244 9.89 5.55 10.89
CA VAL A 244 8.53 6.01 11.11
C VAL A 244 7.53 5.08 10.41
N ILE A 245 6.39 4.88 11.04
CA ILE A 245 5.21 4.25 10.46
C ILE A 245 4.12 5.32 10.32
N LEU A 246 3.66 5.57 9.11
CA LEU A 246 2.51 6.43 8.86
C LEU A 246 1.22 5.62 8.94
N THR A 247 0.29 6.06 9.78
CA THR A 247 -1.04 5.45 9.89
C THR A 247 -2.10 6.34 9.27
N LYS A 248 -3.28 5.78 9.01
CA LYS A 248 -4.46 6.47 8.47
C LYS A 248 -4.19 7.19 7.13
N LEU A 249 -3.29 6.65 6.35
CA LEU A 249 -2.90 7.25 5.07
C LEU A 249 -4.07 7.25 4.06
N ASP A 250 -5.00 6.30 4.19
CA ASP A 250 -6.23 6.21 3.43
C ASP A 250 -7.18 7.41 3.63
N GLY A 251 -7.14 8.04 4.82
CA GLY A 251 -7.88 9.25 5.16
C GLY A 251 -7.11 10.55 4.88
N ASP A 252 -5.80 10.49 4.65
CA ASP A 252 -4.98 11.67 4.39
C ASP A 252 -5.09 12.14 2.94
N THR A 253 -5.83 13.22 2.72
CA THR A 253 -5.96 13.86 1.40
C THR A 253 -4.87 14.88 1.12
N ARG A 254 -4.09 15.29 2.12
CA ARG A 254 -3.09 16.37 2.05
C ARG A 254 -1.68 15.86 1.81
N GLY A 255 -1.20 14.86 2.56
CA GLY A 255 0.11 14.25 2.39
C GLY A 255 1.30 15.02 2.96
N GLY A 256 1.06 16.09 3.70
CA GLY A 256 2.12 16.96 4.23
C GLY A 256 3.08 16.25 5.17
N ALA A 257 2.58 15.35 6.01
CA ALA A 257 3.39 14.53 6.91
C ALA A 257 4.35 13.62 6.14
N ALA A 258 3.86 12.90 5.13
CA ALA A 258 4.67 11.99 4.30
C ALA A 258 5.83 12.71 3.59
N LEU A 259 5.60 13.93 3.11
CA LEU A 259 6.60 14.75 2.43
C LEU A 259 7.59 15.44 3.39
N SER A 260 7.23 15.64 4.65
CA SER A 260 8.02 16.47 5.57
C SER A 260 8.82 15.67 6.59
N ILE A 261 8.35 14.50 7.04
CA ILE A 261 8.96 13.75 8.15
C ILE A 261 10.43 13.43 7.85
N LYS A 262 10.70 12.81 6.70
CA LYS A 262 12.08 12.43 6.34
C LYS A 262 12.99 13.66 6.20
N ALA A 263 12.49 14.73 5.59
CA ALA A 263 13.26 15.95 5.38
C ALA A 263 13.61 16.69 6.69
N VAL A 264 12.70 16.63 7.69
CA VAL A 264 12.87 17.32 8.97
C VAL A 264 13.66 16.48 9.98
N THR A 265 13.40 15.18 10.06
CA THR A 265 14.00 14.28 11.07
C THR A 265 15.23 13.53 10.55
N GLY A 266 15.40 13.43 9.24
CA GLY A 266 16.40 12.53 8.64
C GLY A 266 16.02 11.05 8.70
N LYS A 267 14.94 10.68 9.45
CA LYS A 267 14.55 9.29 9.65
C LYS A 267 13.63 8.78 8.54
N PRO A 268 13.84 7.55 8.05
CA PRO A 268 13.05 7.01 6.95
C PRO A 268 11.65 6.62 7.40
N ILE A 269 10.69 6.78 6.50
CA ILE A 269 9.39 6.13 6.63
C ILE A 269 9.56 4.68 6.17
N LYS A 270 9.26 3.71 7.03
CA LYS A 270 9.45 2.28 6.74
C LYS A 270 8.16 1.59 6.30
N PHE A 271 7.04 1.96 6.92
CA PHE A 271 5.74 1.37 6.62
C PHE A 271 4.65 2.43 6.55
N SER A 272 3.58 2.08 5.84
CA SER A 272 2.33 2.83 5.80
C SER A 272 1.13 1.93 6.10
N GLY A 273 0.22 2.42 6.93
CA GLY A 273 -1.11 1.86 7.15
C GLY A 273 -2.09 2.49 6.17
N THR A 274 -2.67 1.68 5.30
CA THR A 274 -3.47 2.10 4.15
C THR A 274 -4.96 1.78 4.28
N GLY A 275 -5.41 1.43 5.48
CA GLY A 275 -6.81 1.09 5.78
C GLY A 275 -6.98 0.51 7.17
N GLU A 276 -8.19 0.04 7.50
CA GLU A 276 -8.53 -0.47 8.83
C GLU A 276 -8.18 -1.95 9.05
N LYS A 277 -8.16 -2.75 7.99
CA LYS A 277 -7.92 -4.19 8.10
C LYS A 277 -6.49 -4.49 8.55
N LEU A 278 -6.29 -5.59 9.26
CA LEU A 278 -4.96 -6.03 9.70
C LEU A 278 -4.02 -6.38 8.55
N THR A 279 -4.54 -6.57 7.34
CA THR A 279 -3.76 -6.74 6.12
C THR A 279 -3.33 -5.43 5.47
N ASP A 280 -3.91 -4.29 5.88
CA ASP A 280 -3.68 -3.00 5.24
C ASP A 280 -2.42 -2.32 5.82
N ILE A 281 -1.30 -2.93 5.58
CA ILE A 281 0.05 -2.43 5.84
C ILE A 281 0.91 -2.73 4.63
N GLU A 282 1.70 -1.76 4.21
CA GLU A 282 2.67 -1.93 3.13
C GLU A 282 4.01 -1.27 3.49
N PRO A 283 5.15 -1.82 3.03
CA PRO A 283 6.42 -1.11 3.06
C PRO A 283 6.28 0.22 2.32
N PHE A 284 6.89 1.27 2.87
CA PHE A 284 6.81 2.58 2.25
C PHE A 284 7.79 2.68 1.07
N HIS A 285 7.26 2.91 -0.12
CA HIS A 285 8.03 3.07 -1.37
C HIS A 285 7.95 4.52 -1.83
N PRO A 286 9.01 5.33 -1.64
CA PRO A 286 9.02 6.75 -2.02
C PRO A 286 8.69 7.01 -3.48
N ASP A 287 9.21 6.21 -4.40
CA ASP A 287 8.99 6.29 -5.84
C ASP A 287 7.52 6.06 -6.23
N ARG A 288 6.88 5.04 -5.62
CA ARG A 288 5.46 4.75 -5.84
C ARG A 288 4.57 5.86 -5.27
N MET A 289 4.95 6.37 -4.10
CA MET A 289 4.23 7.44 -3.43
C MET A 289 4.31 8.76 -4.24
N ALA A 290 5.48 9.11 -4.75
CA ALA A 290 5.65 10.24 -5.66
C ALA A 290 4.79 10.09 -6.92
N SER A 291 4.80 8.91 -7.53
CA SER A 291 3.98 8.61 -8.71
C SER A 291 2.47 8.71 -8.42
N ARG A 292 2.00 8.24 -7.25
CA ARG A 292 0.60 8.39 -6.82
C ARG A 292 0.22 9.87 -6.66
N ILE A 293 1.04 10.66 -5.99
CA ILE A 293 0.81 12.10 -5.78
C ILE A 293 0.76 12.85 -7.11
N LEU A 294 1.59 12.50 -8.08
CA LEU A 294 1.60 13.12 -9.40
C LEU A 294 0.52 12.57 -10.35
N GLY A 295 -0.29 11.60 -9.90
CA GLY A 295 -1.34 10.98 -10.72
C GLY A 295 -0.82 10.17 -11.89
N MET A 296 0.43 9.69 -11.81
CA MET A 296 1.05 8.80 -12.80
C MET A 296 0.63 7.35 -12.60
N GLY A 297 -0.17 7.07 -11.58
CA GLY A 297 -0.59 5.73 -11.18
C GLY A 297 0.49 4.98 -10.40
N ASP A 298 0.12 3.80 -9.91
CA ASP A 298 1.01 2.93 -9.14
C ASP A 298 0.93 1.50 -9.70
N VAL A 299 1.43 1.33 -10.90
CA VAL A 299 1.42 0.04 -11.61
C VAL A 299 2.26 -1.01 -10.87
N LEU A 300 3.34 -0.60 -10.19
CA LEU A 300 4.21 -1.53 -9.47
C LEU A 300 3.50 -2.12 -8.24
N THR A 301 2.83 -1.30 -7.45
CA THR A 301 2.01 -1.82 -6.33
C THR A 301 0.87 -2.71 -6.82
N LEU A 302 0.27 -2.41 -7.99
CA LEU A 302 -0.74 -3.28 -8.59
C LEU A 302 -0.14 -4.64 -8.97
N ILE A 303 1.06 -4.66 -9.56
CA ILE A 303 1.78 -5.89 -9.93
C ILE A 303 2.11 -6.69 -8.67
N ASP A 304 2.62 -6.06 -7.61
CA ASP A 304 2.95 -6.73 -6.36
C ASP A 304 1.71 -7.34 -5.69
N LYS A 305 0.62 -6.59 -5.60
CA LYS A 305 -0.66 -7.10 -5.07
C LYS A 305 -1.23 -8.24 -5.94
N ALA A 306 -1.04 -8.16 -7.25
CA ALA A 306 -1.41 -9.24 -8.14
C ALA A 306 -0.53 -10.48 -7.90
N ALA A 307 0.78 -10.31 -7.75
CA ALA A 307 1.70 -11.41 -7.44
C ALA A 307 1.39 -12.07 -6.09
N GLU A 308 1.02 -11.29 -5.05
CA GLU A 308 0.60 -11.84 -3.76
C GLU A 308 -0.75 -12.59 -3.82
N ALA A 309 -1.66 -12.14 -4.68
CA ALA A 309 -2.99 -12.74 -4.81
C ALA A 309 -3.03 -13.98 -5.71
N PHE A 310 -2.10 -14.07 -6.64
CA PHE A 310 -1.96 -15.22 -7.55
C PHE A 310 -0.75 -16.05 -7.12
N ASP A 311 -0.99 -17.26 -6.65
CA ASP A 311 0.06 -18.27 -6.56
C ASP A 311 0.61 -18.50 -7.99
N GLU A 312 1.92 -18.41 -8.16
CA GLU A 312 2.60 -18.57 -9.45
C GLU A 312 2.15 -19.85 -10.19
N LYS A 313 1.87 -20.91 -9.39
CA LYS A 313 1.32 -22.18 -9.87
C LYS A 313 -0.11 -22.07 -10.41
N ASP A 314 -0.92 -21.20 -9.84
CA ASP A 314 -2.31 -21.03 -10.29
C ASP A 314 -2.39 -20.10 -11.51
N ALA A 315 -1.50 -19.10 -11.61
CA ALA A 315 -1.35 -18.29 -12.81
C ALA A 315 -0.86 -19.13 -14.02
N GLU A 316 0.11 -20.03 -13.82
CA GLU A 316 0.55 -20.98 -14.87
C GLU A 316 -0.56 -21.96 -15.27
N LYS A 317 -1.29 -22.52 -14.31
CA LYS A 317 -2.42 -23.42 -14.58
C LYS A 317 -3.51 -22.71 -15.38
N PHE A 318 -3.85 -21.46 -15.00
CA PHE A 318 -4.84 -20.66 -15.72
C PHE A 318 -4.40 -20.34 -17.14
N ALA A 319 -3.15 -19.94 -17.33
CA ALA A 319 -2.59 -19.71 -18.65
C ALA A 319 -2.59 -20.99 -19.51
N ARG A 320 -2.20 -22.14 -18.95
CA ARG A 320 -2.25 -23.45 -19.65
C ARG A 320 -3.68 -23.88 -19.99
N LYS A 321 -4.65 -23.69 -19.10
CA LYS A 321 -6.06 -23.99 -19.35
C LYS A 321 -6.65 -23.06 -20.42
N GLY A 322 -6.31 -21.78 -20.41
CA GLY A 322 -6.68 -20.83 -21.46
C GLY A 322 -6.13 -21.23 -22.83
N MET A 323 -4.88 -21.73 -22.90
CA MET A 323 -4.25 -22.24 -24.13
C MET A 323 -4.96 -23.48 -24.67
N SER A 324 -5.49 -24.35 -23.81
CA SER A 324 -6.15 -25.60 -24.19
C SER A 324 -7.67 -25.46 -24.45
N ASN A 325 -8.21 -24.25 -24.47
CA ASN A 325 -9.66 -23.98 -24.60
C ASN A 325 -10.53 -24.68 -23.53
N LYS A 326 -9.97 -24.94 -22.35
CA LYS A 326 -10.61 -25.66 -21.22
C LYS A 326 -10.95 -24.72 -20.05
N LEU A 327 -11.14 -23.41 -20.31
CA LEU A 327 -11.57 -22.47 -19.28
C LEU A 327 -12.99 -22.84 -18.83
N THR A 328 -13.17 -23.05 -17.53
CA THR A 328 -14.45 -23.42 -16.91
C THR A 328 -15.06 -22.25 -16.13
N LEU A 329 -16.35 -22.36 -15.79
CA LEU A 329 -16.98 -21.39 -14.88
C LEU A 329 -16.41 -21.48 -13.44
N GLU A 330 -15.82 -22.63 -13.07
CA GLU A 330 -15.10 -22.79 -11.81
C GLU A 330 -13.83 -21.92 -11.81
N ASP A 331 -13.04 -21.94 -12.88
CA ASP A 331 -11.87 -21.07 -13.05
C ASP A 331 -12.26 -19.58 -13.05
N PHE A 332 -13.42 -19.25 -13.63
CA PHE A 332 -13.95 -17.89 -13.64
C PHE A 332 -14.36 -17.42 -12.23
N LEU A 333 -14.94 -18.31 -11.43
CA LEU A 333 -15.28 -18.04 -10.02
C LEU A 333 -14.02 -17.79 -9.18
N ASP A 334 -13.00 -18.64 -9.35
CA ASP A 334 -11.71 -18.50 -8.64
C ASP A 334 -11.03 -17.17 -8.98
N GLN A 335 -11.08 -16.76 -10.26
CA GLN A 335 -10.57 -15.47 -10.69
C GLN A 335 -11.33 -14.29 -10.04
N MET A 336 -12.66 -14.36 -9.99
CA MET A 336 -13.47 -13.32 -9.32
C MET A 336 -13.16 -13.23 -7.82
N GLN A 337 -12.91 -14.35 -7.15
CA GLN A 337 -12.52 -14.38 -5.74
C GLN A 337 -11.12 -13.78 -5.53
N SER A 338 -10.18 -14.08 -6.42
CA SER A 338 -8.84 -13.49 -6.41
C SER A 338 -8.90 -11.97 -6.59
N MET A 339 -9.74 -11.48 -7.52
CA MET A 339 -9.98 -10.04 -7.71
C MET A 339 -10.55 -9.36 -6.45
N LYS A 340 -11.46 -10.03 -5.73
CA LYS A 340 -11.97 -9.54 -4.45
C LYS A 340 -10.88 -9.44 -3.37
N LYS A 341 -9.97 -10.41 -3.32
CA LYS A 341 -8.83 -10.41 -2.38
C LYS A 341 -7.86 -9.26 -2.66
N MET A 342 -7.74 -8.83 -3.92
CA MET A 342 -6.92 -7.69 -4.35
C MET A 342 -7.51 -6.31 -4.01
N GLY A 343 -8.62 -6.25 -3.26
CA GLY A 343 -9.28 -5.00 -2.91
C GLY A 343 -10.41 -4.58 -3.85
N GLY A 344 -10.87 -5.47 -4.74
CA GLY A 344 -11.97 -5.24 -5.67
C GLY A 344 -11.59 -4.42 -6.91
N ILE A 345 -12.53 -4.35 -7.85
CA ILE A 345 -12.34 -3.65 -9.14
C ILE A 345 -12.02 -2.16 -8.92
N ARG A 346 -12.66 -1.51 -7.95
CA ARG A 346 -12.47 -0.10 -7.61
C ARG A 346 -10.99 0.19 -7.26
N SER A 347 -10.39 -0.63 -6.41
CA SER A 347 -8.99 -0.46 -6.00
C SER A 347 -8.02 -0.64 -7.16
N MET A 348 -8.27 -1.62 -8.04
CA MET A 348 -7.44 -1.88 -9.21
C MET A 348 -7.52 -0.75 -10.24
N LEU A 349 -8.72 -0.25 -10.54
CA LEU A 349 -8.92 0.83 -11.50
C LEU A 349 -8.30 2.15 -11.01
N LYS A 350 -8.32 2.41 -9.70
CA LYS A 350 -7.67 3.58 -9.09
C LYS A 350 -6.13 3.57 -9.21
N MET A 351 -5.51 2.42 -9.42
CA MET A 351 -4.06 2.30 -9.58
C MET A 351 -3.60 2.46 -11.03
N LEU A 352 -4.52 2.43 -12.00
CA LEU A 352 -4.19 2.60 -13.41
C LEU A 352 -3.98 4.08 -13.77
N PRO A 353 -2.88 4.44 -14.45
CA PRO A 353 -2.60 5.80 -14.86
C PRO A 353 -3.62 6.28 -15.89
N GLY A 354 -4.12 7.52 -15.71
CA GLY A 354 -5.01 8.17 -16.70
C GLY A 354 -6.47 7.74 -16.68
N VAL A 355 -6.87 6.81 -15.83
CA VAL A 355 -8.26 6.36 -15.70
C VAL A 355 -8.98 7.25 -14.66
N ARG A 356 -9.86 8.16 -15.14
CA ARG A 356 -10.77 8.91 -14.28
C ARG A 356 -12.07 8.11 -14.16
N ILE A 357 -12.40 7.71 -12.95
CA ILE A 357 -13.59 6.94 -12.64
C ILE A 357 -14.43 7.79 -11.70
N ASN A 358 -15.65 8.10 -12.10
CA ASN A 358 -16.64 8.62 -11.17
C ASN A 358 -16.98 7.49 -10.20
N GLU A 359 -16.91 7.77 -8.91
CA GLU A 359 -17.14 6.75 -7.86
C GLU A 359 -18.53 6.12 -7.96
N ASP A 360 -19.49 6.86 -8.49
CA ASP A 360 -20.89 6.43 -8.69
C ASP A 360 -21.05 5.43 -9.85
N ASP A 361 -20.09 5.34 -10.76
CA ASP A 361 -20.16 4.45 -11.94
C ASP A 361 -19.68 3.02 -11.65
N ILE A 362 -19.08 2.74 -10.48
CA ILE A 362 -18.58 1.42 -10.11
C ILE A 362 -19.56 0.74 -9.15
N ASP A 363 -20.35 -0.16 -9.65
CA ASP A 363 -21.18 -1.04 -8.83
C ASP A 363 -20.29 -2.14 -8.20
N GLU A 364 -19.91 -1.96 -6.93
CA GLU A 364 -19.18 -2.99 -6.15
C GLU A 364 -20.00 -4.30 -6.02
N ASN A 365 -21.29 -4.25 -6.25
CA ASN A 365 -22.16 -5.41 -6.23
C ASN A 365 -22.21 -6.13 -7.59
N ALA A 366 -21.62 -5.56 -8.63
CA ALA A 366 -21.62 -6.13 -9.98
C ALA A 366 -21.09 -7.59 -10.02
N LEU A 367 -20.16 -7.94 -9.13
CA LEU A 367 -19.62 -9.29 -9.00
C LEU A 367 -20.46 -10.24 -8.11
N LYS A 368 -21.41 -9.72 -7.30
CA LYS A 368 -22.18 -10.54 -6.38
C LYS A 368 -23.17 -11.46 -7.10
N LYS A 369 -23.86 -10.92 -8.13
CA LYS A 369 -24.81 -11.70 -8.92
C LYS A 369 -24.15 -12.85 -9.70
N PRO A 370 -23.09 -12.61 -10.48
CA PRO A 370 -22.33 -13.68 -11.16
C PRO A 370 -21.82 -14.75 -10.19
N GLU A 371 -21.27 -14.36 -9.05
CA GLU A 371 -20.81 -15.31 -8.03
C GLU A 371 -21.95 -16.19 -7.48
N ALA A 372 -23.09 -15.61 -7.15
CA ALA A 372 -24.25 -16.34 -6.64
C ALA A 372 -24.78 -17.32 -7.70
N ILE A 373 -24.84 -16.93 -8.97
CA ILE A 373 -25.27 -17.76 -10.08
C ILE A 373 -24.32 -18.98 -10.22
N ILE A 374 -23.00 -18.77 -10.26
CA ILE A 374 -22.04 -19.86 -10.42
C ILE A 374 -22.08 -20.80 -9.21
N ARG A 375 -22.19 -20.26 -7.99
CA ARG A 375 -22.32 -21.08 -6.77
C ARG A 375 -23.58 -21.94 -6.73
N SER A 376 -24.64 -21.50 -7.39
CA SER A 376 -25.90 -22.26 -7.50
C SER A 376 -25.84 -23.37 -8.57
N MET A 377 -24.77 -23.45 -9.34
CA MET A 377 -24.54 -24.54 -10.30
C MET A 377 -23.89 -25.74 -9.60
N THR A 378 -24.18 -26.93 -10.10
CA THR A 378 -23.46 -28.15 -9.71
C THR A 378 -22.03 -28.14 -10.21
N PRO A 379 -21.11 -28.92 -9.61
CA PRO A 379 -19.72 -29.00 -10.10
C PRO A 379 -19.62 -29.44 -11.59
N ALA A 380 -20.52 -30.33 -12.05
CA ALA A 380 -20.57 -30.73 -13.45
C ALA A 380 -20.96 -29.58 -14.38
N GLU A 381 -21.95 -28.76 -13.99
CA GLU A 381 -22.40 -27.60 -14.76
C GLU A 381 -21.36 -26.46 -14.79
N ARG A 382 -20.58 -26.31 -13.75
CA ARG A 382 -19.45 -25.34 -13.72
C ARG A 382 -18.32 -25.75 -14.67
N ARG A 383 -18.07 -27.07 -14.79
CA ARG A 383 -17.02 -27.61 -15.68
C ARG A 383 -17.44 -27.69 -17.12
N ASP A 384 -18.71 -27.97 -17.38
CA ASP A 384 -19.27 -28.06 -18.72
C ASP A 384 -20.55 -27.22 -18.86
N PRO A 385 -20.43 -25.95 -19.25
CA PRO A 385 -21.58 -25.09 -19.44
C PRO A 385 -22.56 -25.53 -20.53
N SER A 386 -22.18 -26.44 -21.42
CA SER A 386 -23.08 -26.99 -22.47
C SER A 386 -24.24 -27.79 -21.89
N LEU A 387 -24.11 -28.25 -20.64
CA LEU A 387 -25.17 -28.94 -19.92
C LEU A 387 -26.36 -28.05 -19.49
N LEU A 388 -26.22 -26.72 -19.61
CA LEU A 388 -27.20 -25.74 -19.13
C LEU A 388 -28.39 -25.59 -20.06
N ASN A 389 -29.36 -26.48 -19.96
CA ASN A 389 -30.67 -26.37 -20.61
C ASN A 389 -31.63 -25.40 -19.91
N ALA A 390 -32.78 -25.12 -20.49
CA ALA A 390 -33.78 -24.17 -19.98
C ALA A 390 -34.24 -24.49 -18.54
N SER A 391 -34.43 -25.76 -18.19
CA SER A 391 -34.85 -26.20 -16.85
C SER A 391 -33.78 -25.95 -15.82
N ARG A 392 -32.52 -26.26 -16.13
CA ARG A 392 -31.37 -26.00 -15.25
C ARG A 392 -31.15 -24.50 -15.03
N ARG A 393 -31.26 -23.66 -16.07
CA ARG A 393 -31.18 -22.21 -15.95
C ARG A 393 -32.27 -21.65 -15.02
N LYS A 394 -33.51 -22.17 -15.07
CA LYS A 394 -34.58 -21.78 -14.14
C LYS A 394 -34.23 -22.15 -12.70
N ARG A 395 -33.73 -23.38 -12.47
CA ARG A 395 -33.31 -23.84 -11.14
C ARG A 395 -32.17 -23.00 -10.58
N ILE A 396 -31.15 -22.69 -11.40
CA ILE A 396 -29.98 -21.86 -11.01
C ILE A 396 -30.45 -20.45 -10.68
N ALA A 397 -31.32 -19.85 -11.48
CA ALA A 397 -31.88 -18.52 -11.24
C ALA A 397 -32.63 -18.48 -9.88
N ALA A 398 -33.50 -19.48 -9.62
CA ALA A 398 -34.21 -19.58 -8.36
C ALA A 398 -33.27 -19.77 -7.15
N GLY A 399 -32.24 -20.62 -7.27
CA GLY A 399 -31.24 -20.88 -6.22
C GLY A 399 -30.30 -19.73 -5.93
N SER A 400 -30.04 -18.86 -6.91
CA SER A 400 -29.17 -17.68 -6.77
C SER A 400 -29.92 -16.40 -6.41
N GLY A 401 -31.26 -16.43 -6.35
CA GLY A 401 -32.08 -15.22 -6.15
C GLY A 401 -31.98 -14.23 -7.33
N THR A 402 -31.69 -14.73 -8.55
CA THR A 402 -31.55 -13.94 -9.77
C THR A 402 -32.57 -14.35 -10.82
N THR A 403 -32.57 -13.68 -11.98
CA THR A 403 -33.46 -14.00 -13.09
C THR A 403 -32.79 -14.94 -14.10
N VAL A 404 -33.59 -15.63 -14.93
CA VAL A 404 -33.05 -16.42 -16.05
C VAL A 404 -32.31 -15.54 -17.05
N GLN A 405 -32.67 -14.26 -17.15
CA GLN A 405 -31.98 -13.28 -17.97
C GLN A 405 -30.55 -13.02 -17.46
N ASP A 406 -30.37 -12.87 -16.12
CA ASP A 406 -29.06 -12.70 -15.50
C ASP A 406 -28.15 -13.93 -15.75
N VAL A 407 -28.71 -15.13 -15.66
CA VAL A 407 -27.99 -16.38 -15.98
C VAL A 407 -27.55 -16.39 -17.46
N ASN A 408 -28.44 -16.00 -18.38
CA ASN A 408 -28.10 -15.94 -19.81
C ASN A 408 -27.05 -14.86 -20.11
N GLN A 409 -27.12 -13.74 -19.41
CA GLN A 409 -26.14 -12.65 -19.54
C GLN A 409 -24.75 -13.11 -19.09
N LEU A 410 -24.66 -13.78 -17.93
CA LEU A 410 -23.42 -14.37 -17.44
C LEU A 410 -22.81 -15.34 -18.45
N MET A 411 -23.62 -16.20 -19.03
CA MET A 411 -23.16 -17.17 -20.04
C MET A 411 -22.59 -16.50 -21.28
N ARG A 412 -23.24 -15.45 -21.78
CA ARG A 412 -22.72 -14.65 -22.91
C ARG A 412 -21.39 -13.97 -22.58
N GLN A 413 -21.28 -13.38 -21.37
CA GLN A 413 -20.03 -12.76 -20.92
C GLN A 413 -18.89 -13.77 -20.82
N PHE A 414 -19.18 -14.95 -20.30
CA PHE A 414 -18.22 -16.04 -20.21
C PHE A 414 -17.74 -16.49 -21.61
N GLU A 415 -18.65 -16.69 -22.57
CA GLU A 415 -18.31 -17.03 -23.95
C GLU A 415 -17.46 -15.94 -24.64
N GLN A 416 -17.82 -14.67 -24.43
CA GLN A 416 -17.04 -13.53 -24.93
C GLN A 416 -15.61 -13.50 -24.35
N THR A 417 -15.48 -13.77 -23.05
CA THR A 417 -14.18 -13.85 -22.39
C THR A 417 -13.32 -14.97 -22.96
N GLN A 418 -13.91 -16.16 -23.21
CA GLN A 418 -13.21 -17.26 -23.86
C GLN A 418 -12.74 -16.90 -25.27
N GLN A 419 -13.59 -16.22 -26.06
CA GLN A 419 -13.25 -15.79 -27.41
C GLN A 419 -12.13 -14.75 -27.42
N MET A 420 -12.18 -13.77 -26.50
CA MET A 420 -11.17 -12.72 -26.39
C MET A 420 -9.80 -13.29 -25.98
N MET A 421 -9.76 -14.21 -25.04
CA MET A 421 -8.53 -14.93 -24.68
C MET A 421 -7.95 -15.71 -25.86
N LYS A 422 -8.78 -16.37 -26.66
CA LYS A 422 -8.37 -17.10 -27.84
C LYS A 422 -7.75 -16.18 -28.91
N GLN A 423 -8.32 -15.01 -29.12
CA GLN A 423 -7.80 -14.00 -30.04
C GLN A 423 -6.46 -13.40 -29.58
N MET A 424 -6.34 -13.02 -28.29
CA MET A 424 -5.08 -12.50 -27.76
C MET A 424 -3.92 -13.51 -27.85
N MET A 425 -4.21 -14.78 -27.62
CA MET A 425 -3.19 -15.84 -27.76
C MET A 425 -2.83 -16.16 -29.20
N GLY A 426 -3.79 -16.07 -30.12
CA GLY A 426 -3.54 -16.20 -31.56
C GLY A 426 -2.62 -15.10 -32.11
N MET A 427 -2.70 -13.89 -31.58
CA MET A 427 -1.79 -12.79 -31.92
C MET A 427 -0.35 -12.99 -31.38
N LYS A 428 -0.16 -13.52 -30.16
CA LYS A 428 1.19 -13.84 -29.63
C LYS A 428 1.91 -14.91 -30.46
N GLY A 429 1.19 -15.90 -30.98
CA GLY A 429 1.74 -16.92 -31.88
C GLY A 429 2.23 -16.32 -33.21
N LYS A 430 1.51 -15.35 -33.77
CA LYS A 430 1.90 -14.65 -35.00
C LYS A 430 3.07 -13.68 -34.81
N MET A 431 3.20 -13.05 -33.65
CA MET A 431 4.36 -12.19 -33.36
C MET A 431 5.66 -12.98 -33.13
N LYS A 432 5.63 -14.13 -32.45
CA LYS A 432 6.81 -15.00 -32.32
C LYS A 432 7.28 -15.55 -33.68
N GLY A 433 6.36 -15.85 -34.60
CA GLY A 433 6.69 -16.30 -35.94
C GLY A 433 7.29 -15.23 -36.87
N ARG A 434 7.03 -13.95 -36.60
CA ARG A 434 7.60 -12.82 -37.35
C ARG A 434 8.98 -12.41 -36.85
N LEU A 435 9.27 -12.48 -35.54
CA LEU A 435 10.62 -12.19 -35.01
C LEU A 435 11.65 -13.28 -35.37
N GLY A 436 11.20 -14.54 -35.57
CA GLY A 436 12.10 -15.62 -35.96
C GLY A 436 12.51 -15.65 -37.46
N LYS A 437 11.96 -14.75 -38.30
CA LYS A 437 12.29 -14.64 -39.72
C LYS A 437 13.04 -13.39 -40.14
N MET A 438 13.39 -12.50 -39.19
CA MET A 438 14.32 -11.40 -39.48
C MET A 438 15.76 -11.91 -39.32
N LYS A 439 16.29 -12.49 -40.42
CA LYS A 439 17.72 -12.61 -40.63
C LYS A 439 18.28 -11.19 -40.75
N LEU A 440 19.17 -10.82 -39.86
CA LEU A 440 20.03 -9.63 -40.00
C LEU A 440 20.90 -9.85 -41.27
N PRO A 441 20.94 -8.91 -42.22
CA PRO A 441 21.91 -8.99 -43.31
C PRO A 441 23.23 -8.43 -42.79
N GLY A 442 24.26 -9.25 -42.80
CA GLY A 442 25.66 -8.86 -42.89
C GLY A 442 26.34 -8.46 -41.59
N MET A 443 26.95 -9.39 -40.92
CA MET A 443 28.38 -9.47 -40.62
C MET A 443 28.68 -10.84 -40.08
#